data_76159603266b38e696cf8924054465ce
#
_entry.id   76159603266b38e696cf8924054465ce
#
_cell.length_a   1.000
_cell.length_b   1.000
_cell.length_c   1.000
_cell.angle_alpha   90.00
_cell.angle_beta   90.00
_cell.angle_gamma   90.00
#
_symmetry.space_group_name_H-M   'P 1'
#
loop_
_entity.id
_entity.type
_entity.pdbx_description
1 polymer ?
#
loop_
_entity_poly.entity_id
_entity_poly.type
_entity_poly.pdbx_seq_one_letter_code
_entity_poly.pdbx_strand_id
1 'polypeptide(L)' 'SYMKVKVHAGEKKNKLVQKAPDTFELWVKAPAEQGRANEAVRALLAQHFNLPENKLSLIKGATSPAKIFLKRA' A
#
# COMPACT_ATOMS: atom_id res chain seq x y z
N SER A 1 5.14 12.75 -3.82
CA SER A 1 5.02 12.87 -2.36
C SER A 1 5.13 11.52 -1.68
N TYR A 2 5.66 11.50 -0.49
CA TYR A 2 5.83 10.26 0.28
C TYR A 2 4.59 10.00 1.13
N MET A 3 4.27 8.71 1.27
CA MET A 3 3.12 8.27 2.09
C MET A 3 3.58 7.18 3.04
N LYS A 4 3.07 7.25 4.27
CA LYS A 4 3.25 6.20 5.26
C LYS A 4 2.09 5.23 5.14
N VAL A 5 2.39 3.95 5.03
CA VAL A 5 1.37 2.93 4.82
C VAL A 5 1.60 1.79 5.81
N LYS A 6 0.60 1.51 6.63
CA LYS A 6 0.60 0.35 7.52
C LYS A 6 -0.24 -0.74 6.89
N VAL A 7 0.30 -1.95 6.80
CA VAL A 7 -0.33 -3.05 6.06
C VAL A 7 -0.59 -4.24 6.97
N HIS A 8 -1.80 -4.77 6.87
CA HIS A 8 -2.20 -6.02 7.49
C HIS A 8 -2.44 -7.02 6.37
N ALA A 9 -1.57 -8.01 6.25
CA ALA A 9 -1.65 -9.03 5.21
C ALA A 9 -2.42 -10.25 5.67
N GLY A 10 -2.88 -11.07 4.72
CA GLY A 10 -3.59 -12.30 5.02
C GLY A 10 -4.95 -12.08 5.64
N GLU A 11 -5.61 -10.97 5.32
CA GLU A 11 -6.92 -10.62 5.86
C GLU A 11 -8.05 -11.22 5.01
N LYS A 12 -9.26 -11.14 5.50
CA LYS A 12 -10.42 -11.68 4.78
C LYS A 12 -10.91 -10.75 3.68
N LYS A 13 -10.65 -9.47 3.80
CA LYS A 13 -11.10 -8.44 2.85
C LYS A 13 -10.00 -7.44 2.60
N ASN A 14 -10.04 -6.85 1.42
CA ASN A 14 -9.23 -5.68 1.11
C ASN A 14 -9.92 -4.43 1.64
N LYS A 15 -9.18 -3.59 2.34
CA LYS A 15 -9.73 -2.36 2.93
C LYS A 15 -8.64 -1.30 2.98
N LEU A 16 -9.02 -0.06 2.76
CA LEU A 16 -8.13 1.09 2.85
C LEU A 16 -8.76 2.16 3.72
N VAL A 17 -8.01 2.65 4.68
CA VAL A 17 -8.43 3.77 5.54
C VAL A 17 -7.36 4.85 5.46
N GLN A 18 -7.76 6.06 5.12
CA GLN A 18 -6.87 7.21 5.12
C GLN A 18 -6.91 7.86 6.51
N LYS A 19 -5.76 7.85 7.20
CA LYS A 19 -5.65 8.40 8.56
C LYS A 19 -5.27 9.87 8.54
N ALA A 20 -4.53 10.30 7.53
CA ALA A 20 -4.08 11.66 7.34
C ALA A 20 -3.82 11.85 5.84
N PRO A 21 -3.55 13.07 5.36
CA PRO A 21 -3.32 13.27 3.92
C PRO A 21 -2.22 12.39 3.33
N ASP A 22 -1.22 12.01 4.14
CA ASP A 22 -0.10 11.20 3.69
C ASP A 22 0.05 9.89 4.49
N THR A 23 -0.99 9.46 5.21
CA THR A 23 -0.92 8.29 6.07
C THR A 23 -2.13 7.39 5.83
N PHE A 24 -1.85 6.12 5.55
CA PHE A 24 -2.87 5.14 5.21
C PHE A 24 -2.68 3.86 6.02
N GLU A 25 -3.78 3.18 6.27
CA GLU A 25 -3.76 1.84 6.84
C GLU A 25 -4.56 0.93 5.92
N LEU A 26 -3.95 -0.20 5.51
CA LEU A 26 -4.55 -1.11 4.56
C LEU A 26 -4.61 -2.52 5.12
N TRP A 27 -5.68 -3.21 4.77
CA TRP A 27 -5.87 -4.63 5.01
C TRP A 27 -5.97 -5.29 3.64
N VAL A 28 -5.18 -6.34 3.42
CA VAL A 28 -5.15 -7.02 2.12
C VAL A 28 -5.27 -8.52 2.30
N LYS A 29 -5.95 -9.17 1.37
CA LYS A 29 -6.09 -10.62 1.36
C LYS A 29 -4.76 -11.31 1.05
N ALA A 30 -3.94 -10.69 0.21
CA ALA A 30 -2.67 -11.26 -0.22
C ALA A 30 -1.77 -11.53 0.98
N PRO A 31 -1.02 -12.64 0.96
CA PRO A 31 -0.10 -12.96 2.05
C PRO A 31 1.14 -12.08 2.01
N ALA A 32 1.78 -11.95 3.17
CA ALA A 32 3.02 -11.16 3.30
C ALA A 32 4.22 -12.00 2.89
N GLU A 33 4.24 -12.44 1.63
CA GLU A 33 5.35 -13.25 1.11
C GLU A 33 5.54 -12.96 -0.37
N GLN A 34 6.80 -13.04 -0.81
CA GLN A 34 7.19 -12.88 -2.21
C GLN A 34 6.66 -11.60 -2.86
N GLY A 35 6.51 -10.53 -2.06
CA GLY A 35 6.03 -9.24 -2.58
C GLY A 35 4.54 -9.19 -2.90
N ARG A 36 3.77 -10.25 -2.61
CA ARG A 36 2.36 -10.30 -2.99
C ARG A 36 1.53 -9.25 -2.28
N ALA A 37 1.77 -9.05 -0.96
CA ALA A 37 1.07 -8.01 -0.23
C ALA A 37 1.44 -6.62 -0.75
N ASN A 38 2.71 -6.41 -1.13
CA ASN A 38 3.16 -5.13 -1.66
C ASN A 38 2.44 -4.78 -2.96
N GLU A 39 2.25 -5.77 -3.83
CA GLU A 39 1.52 -5.56 -5.08
C GLU A 39 0.06 -5.24 -4.83
N ALA A 40 -0.57 -5.94 -3.88
CA ALA A 40 -1.96 -5.68 -3.52
C ALA A 40 -2.13 -4.27 -2.95
N VAL A 41 -1.21 -3.84 -2.12
CA VAL A 41 -1.23 -2.49 -1.53
C VAL A 41 -1.08 -1.44 -2.63
N ARG A 42 -0.13 -1.65 -3.56
CA ARG A 42 0.06 -0.71 -4.67
C ARG A 42 -1.20 -0.58 -5.51
N ALA A 43 -1.86 -1.70 -5.79
CA ALA A 43 -3.09 -1.70 -6.58
C ALA A 43 -4.21 -0.92 -5.86
N LEU A 44 -4.37 -1.12 -4.55
CA LEU A 44 -5.38 -0.41 -3.78
C LEU A 44 -5.11 1.09 -3.72
N LEU A 45 -3.85 1.48 -3.52
CA LEU A 45 -3.47 2.88 -3.49
C LEU A 45 -3.69 3.54 -4.86
N ALA A 46 -3.33 2.84 -5.93
CA ALA A 46 -3.54 3.35 -7.29
C ALA A 46 -5.02 3.57 -7.56
N GLN A 47 -5.87 2.66 -7.14
CA GLN A 47 -7.31 2.79 -7.29
C GLN A 47 -7.84 3.97 -6.48
N HIS A 48 -7.36 4.13 -5.25
CA HIS A 48 -7.77 5.23 -4.38
C HIS A 48 -7.44 6.59 -4.99
N PHE A 49 -6.25 6.71 -5.57
CA PHE A 49 -5.82 7.97 -6.20
C PHE A 49 -6.20 8.11 -7.66
N ASN A 50 -6.82 7.08 -8.23
CA ASN A 50 -7.17 7.04 -9.65
C ASN A 50 -5.94 7.25 -10.53
N LEU A 51 -4.86 6.52 -10.22
CA LEU A 51 -3.59 6.58 -10.92
C LEU A 51 -3.19 5.17 -11.40
N PRO A 52 -2.37 5.07 -12.44
CA PRO A 52 -1.77 3.79 -12.79
C PRO A 52 -0.76 3.37 -11.71
N GLU A 53 -0.58 2.05 -11.57
CA GLU A 53 0.27 1.51 -10.51
C GLU A 53 1.73 1.96 -10.63
N ASN A 54 2.19 2.24 -11.85
CA ASN A 54 3.57 2.68 -12.07
C ASN A 54 3.87 4.08 -11.52
N LYS A 55 2.85 4.80 -11.07
CA LYS A 55 3.03 6.09 -10.39
C LYS A 55 3.29 5.94 -8.90
N LEU A 56 3.24 4.70 -8.40
CA LEU A 56 3.47 4.41 -7.00
C LEU A 56 4.68 3.49 -6.86
N SER A 57 5.67 3.93 -6.11
CA SER A 57 6.89 3.17 -5.88
C SER A 57 7.05 2.85 -4.41
N LEU A 58 7.36 1.59 -4.11
CA LEU A 58 7.69 1.18 -2.74
C LEU A 58 9.13 1.58 -2.46
N ILE A 59 9.32 2.51 -1.53
CA ILE A 59 10.63 3.07 -1.21
C ILE A 59 11.27 2.32 -0.05
N LYS A 60 10.48 1.93 0.94
CA LYS A 60 10.99 1.32 2.16
C LYS A 60 9.96 0.38 2.75
N GLY A 61 10.43 -0.68 3.41
CA GLY A 61 9.57 -1.58 4.15
C GLY A 61 9.02 -2.73 3.33
N ALA A 62 9.76 -3.22 2.34
CA ALA A 62 9.31 -4.33 1.49
C ALA A 62 8.93 -5.57 2.29
N THR A 63 9.63 -5.83 3.40
CA THR A 63 9.38 -6.99 4.26
C THR A 63 8.78 -6.60 5.60
N SER A 64 8.31 -5.37 5.72
CA SER A 64 7.76 -4.82 6.97
C SER A 64 6.30 -4.46 6.78
N PRO A 65 5.46 -4.55 7.85
CA PRO A 65 4.11 -4.02 7.78
C PRO A 65 4.07 -2.48 7.70
N ALA A 66 5.13 -1.81 8.11
CA ALA A 66 5.25 -0.35 7.99
C ALA A 66 6.04 -0.04 6.73
N LYS A 67 5.39 0.61 5.75
CA LYS A 67 5.96 0.85 4.44
C LYS A 67 5.91 2.34 4.09
N ILE A 68 6.79 2.73 3.18
CA ILE A 68 6.77 4.08 2.61
C ILE A 68 6.66 3.95 1.09
N PHE A 69 5.65 4.60 0.53
CA PHE A 69 5.45 4.68 -0.92
C PHE A 69 5.68 6.10 -1.39
N LEU A 70 6.20 6.22 -2.61
CA LEU A 70 6.32 7.49 -3.30
C LEU A 70 5.24 7.55 -4.36
N LYS A 71 4.41 8.61 -4.30
CA LYS A 71 3.42 8.88 -5.33
C LYS A 71 3.98 9.93 -6.28
N ARG A 72 4.07 9.61 -7.56
CA ARG A 72 4.52 10.53 -8.59
C ARG A 72 3.32 11.16 -9.30
N ALA A 73 3.53 12.37 -9.69
CA ALA A 73 2.49 13.11 -10.41
C ALA A 73 2.31 12.58 -11.84
#